data_7867b20477f21c3f27c28088ec7cb00b
#
_entry.id   7867b20477f21c3f27c28088ec7cb00b
#
_cell.length_a   1.000
_cell.length_b   1.000
_cell.length_c   1.000
_cell.angle_alpha   90.00
_cell.angle_beta   90.00
_cell.angle_gamma   90.00
#
_symmetry.space_group_name_H-M   'P 1'
#
loop_
_entity.id
_entity.type
_entity.pdbx_description
1 polymer ?
#
loop_
_entity_poly.entity_id
_entity_poly.type
_entity_poly.pdbx_seq_one_letter_code
_entity_poly.pdbx_strand_id
1 'polypeptide(L)'
;MRLCLTVDKIGNGWAPKTLEAWRFVQQVLADMTQTVIDDALDERELLEGLRVIAKATGLCTELAVEADGERPRLFDMCSDTRMIGGPNPDGRYLLAMIRGDRTYRVTGTRGSTAYLGFQVLAGTGLTPRRMAGYVSDTDLNLSSGAFALVLSAAEPAAHILGAAHWIPIPADASSIVVREYIGDADTEDPATMDIECVDAEPLQPITDAEAAEQFTAMAWTIVKLATLHRTVKPELLTQPNALLSAEAAELGNADTTPDNLYMIGTFALEPDESLVLEFSPPDTRYWSITLESIWHECLEPRHRHSSVTNKGCRPDVDGIARIASAPRTSGTATGWTPAVGTAASSCCAGSTTPKRPSCAPRSVAAR
;
A
#
# COMPACT_ATOMS: atom_id res chain seq x y z
N MET A 1 2.58 36.93 11.34
CA MET A 1 3.04 37.55 10.09
C MET A 1 1.96 37.28 9.04
N ARG A 2 1.06 38.23 8.77
CA ARG A 2 0.07 38.08 7.70
C ARG A 2 0.80 38.21 6.37
N LEU A 3 0.98 37.10 5.65
CA LEU A 3 1.27 37.18 4.21
C LEU A 3 0.00 37.71 3.53
N CYS A 4 -0.04 39.04 3.36
CA CYS A 4 -1.03 39.65 2.52
C CYS A 4 -0.55 39.46 1.07
N LEU A 5 -0.85 38.31 0.49
CA LEU A 5 -0.80 38.14 -0.95
C LEU A 5 -2.01 38.89 -1.49
N THR A 6 -1.76 40.11 -1.92
CA THR A 6 -2.74 40.92 -2.66
C THR A 6 -3.05 40.20 -3.98
N VAL A 7 -4.23 39.62 -4.04
CA VAL A 7 -4.80 38.93 -5.21
C VAL A 7 -5.26 39.93 -6.29
N ASP A 8 -4.67 41.12 -6.36
CA ASP A 8 -5.04 42.18 -7.29
C ASP A 8 -4.65 41.91 -8.77
N LYS A 9 -3.98 40.78 -9.06
CA LYS A 9 -3.67 40.38 -10.44
C LYS A 9 -4.73 39.51 -11.13
N ILE A 10 -5.76 39.07 -10.41
CA ILE A 10 -6.84 38.25 -10.99
C ILE A 10 -8.00 39.16 -11.51
N GLY A 11 -7.80 40.46 -11.52
CA GLY A 11 -8.82 41.46 -11.80
C GLY A 11 -9.39 41.51 -13.23
N ASN A 12 -8.97 40.65 -14.15
CA ASN A 12 -9.44 40.68 -15.55
C ASN A 12 -10.28 39.49 -15.96
N GLY A 13 -11.06 38.92 -15.03
CA GLY A 13 -11.94 37.77 -15.36
C GLY A 13 -11.21 36.44 -15.60
N TRP A 14 -9.90 36.38 -15.32
CA TRP A 14 -9.13 35.14 -15.38
C TRP A 14 -9.35 34.33 -14.08
N ALA A 15 -10.07 33.24 -14.20
CA ALA A 15 -10.32 32.30 -13.10
C ALA A 15 -9.94 30.89 -13.55
N PRO A 16 -8.65 30.53 -13.46
CA PRO A 16 -8.21 29.21 -13.89
C PRO A 16 -8.82 28.14 -13.02
N LYS A 17 -9.25 27.02 -13.65
CA LYS A 17 -9.78 25.83 -12.96
C LYS A 17 -8.77 25.26 -11.97
N THR A 18 -7.49 25.34 -12.30
CA THR A 18 -6.37 24.96 -11.43
C THR A 18 -6.43 25.65 -10.06
N LEU A 19 -6.78 26.94 -10.02
CA LEU A 19 -6.87 27.68 -8.76
C LEU A 19 -8.02 27.18 -7.88
N GLU A 20 -9.16 26.82 -8.49
CA GLU A 20 -10.30 26.24 -7.79
C GLU A 20 -9.93 24.85 -7.25
N ALA A 21 -9.32 23.98 -8.06
CA ALA A 21 -8.86 22.67 -7.66
C ALA A 21 -7.81 22.74 -6.54
N TRP A 22 -6.88 23.72 -6.59
CA TRP A 22 -5.93 23.94 -5.49
C TRP A 22 -6.61 24.36 -4.18
N ARG A 23 -7.64 25.20 -4.25
CA ARG A 23 -8.44 25.54 -3.06
C ARG A 23 -9.15 24.32 -2.49
N PHE A 24 -9.60 23.41 -3.36
CA PHE A 24 -10.17 22.14 -2.92
C PHE A 24 -9.14 21.28 -2.18
N VAL A 25 -7.89 21.18 -2.65
CA VAL A 25 -6.81 20.51 -1.89
C VAL A 25 -6.62 21.12 -0.51
N GLN A 26 -6.59 22.46 -0.41
CA GLN A 26 -6.45 23.16 0.87
C GLN A 26 -7.62 22.84 1.82
N GLN A 27 -8.84 22.80 1.30
CA GLN A 27 -10.02 22.45 2.09
C GLN A 27 -9.95 20.99 2.57
N VAL A 28 -9.57 20.05 1.69
CA VAL A 28 -9.38 18.63 2.06
C VAL A 28 -8.35 18.47 3.16
N LEU A 29 -7.23 19.20 3.10
CA LEU A 29 -6.21 19.13 4.18
C LEU A 29 -6.78 19.63 5.52
N ALA A 30 -7.59 20.67 5.51
CA ALA A 30 -8.26 21.17 6.72
C ALA A 30 -9.27 20.14 7.26
N ASP A 31 -10.08 19.55 6.38
CA ASP A 31 -11.09 18.56 6.76
C ASP A 31 -10.44 17.26 7.30
N MET A 32 -9.33 16.81 6.70
CA MET A 32 -8.59 15.65 7.19
C MET A 32 -7.88 15.93 8.52
N THR A 33 -7.44 17.16 8.74
CA THR A 33 -6.95 17.59 10.04
C THR A 33 -8.02 17.46 11.11
N GLN A 34 -9.25 17.90 10.81
CA GLN A 34 -10.37 17.76 11.73
C GLN A 34 -10.72 16.28 11.95
N THR A 35 -10.71 15.46 10.91
CA THR A 35 -10.90 14.01 11.01
C THR A 35 -9.92 13.37 11.99
N VAL A 36 -8.64 13.73 11.92
CA VAL A 36 -7.63 13.21 12.85
C VAL A 36 -7.89 13.68 14.28
N ILE A 37 -8.31 14.95 14.48
CA ILE A 37 -8.66 15.47 15.81
C ILE A 37 -9.85 14.70 16.41
N ASP A 38 -10.85 14.38 15.58
CA ASP A 38 -12.08 13.72 16.03
C ASP A 38 -11.86 12.23 16.35
N ASP A 39 -10.92 11.56 15.64
CA ASP A 39 -10.72 10.12 15.72
C ASP A 39 -9.56 9.71 16.65
N ALA A 40 -8.63 10.62 16.96
CA ALA A 40 -7.52 10.35 17.86
C ALA A 40 -7.99 10.23 19.31
N LEU A 41 -7.55 9.17 20.02
CA LEU A 41 -7.90 8.93 21.41
C LEU A 41 -6.98 9.68 22.39
N ASP A 42 -5.77 10.03 21.97
CA ASP A 42 -4.78 10.73 22.77
C ASP A 42 -3.87 11.64 21.93
N GLU A 43 -2.97 12.38 22.61
CA GLU A 43 -2.02 13.29 21.97
C GLU A 43 -1.07 12.56 21.00
N ARG A 44 -0.70 11.33 21.30
CA ARG A 44 0.21 10.54 20.48
C ARG A 44 -0.46 10.16 19.15
N GLU A 45 -1.68 9.65 19.21
CA GLU A 45 -2.46 9.32 18.01
C GLU A 45 -2.72 10.57 17.16
N LEU A 46 -2.99 11.71 17.78
CA LEU A 46 -3.12 12.98 17.09
C LEU A 46 -1.83 13.33 16.32
N LEU A 47 -0.66 13.23 16.97
CA LEU A 47 0.63 13.49 16.33
C LEU A 47 0.91 12.53 15.16
N GLU A 48 0.64 11.25 15.35
CA GLU A 48 0.81 10.22 14.30
C GLU A 48 -0.13 10.48 13.11
N GLY A 49 -1.40 10.77 13.36
CA GLY A 49 -2.39 11.07 12.32
C GLY A 49 -2.05 12.30 11.49
N LEU A 50 -1.58 13.38 12.12
CA LEU A 50 -1.12 14.56 11.38
C LEU A 50 0.12 14.26 10.51
N ARG A 51 1.04 13.40 10.98
CA ARG A 51 2.17 12.93 10.18
C ARG A 51 1.72 12.07 9.00
N VAL A 52 0.69 11.25 9.17
CA VAL A 52 0.10 10.46 8.06
C VAL A 52 -0.48 11.38 6.99
N ILE A 53 -1.20 12.46 7.36
CA ILE A 53 -1.68 13.45 6.37
C ILE A 53 -0.50 14.07 5.60
N ALA A 54 0.58 14.44 6.27
CA ALA A 54 1.75 15.01 5.61
C ALA A 54 2.42 14.02 4.64
N LYS A 55 2.57 12.74 5.05
CA LYS A 55 3.11 11.67 4.21
C LYS A 55 2.20 11.35 3.03
N ALA A 56 0.88 11.32 3.25
CA ALA A 56 -0.12 11.14 2.20
C ALA A 56 -0.05 12.29 1.18
N THR A 57 0.09 13.53 1.63
CA THR A 57 0.25 14.68 0.74
C THR A 57 1.47 14.54 -0.16
N GLY A 58 2.62 14.13 0.40
CA GLY A 58 3.83 13.88 -0.38
C GLY A 58 3.65 12.77 -1.41
N LEU A 59 3.06 11.64 -1.01
CA LEU A 59 2.76 10.53 -1.93
C LEU A 59 1.80 10.96 -3.04
N CYS A 60 0.74 11.70 -2.70
CA CYS A 60 -0.25 12.14 -3.67
C CYS A 60 0.30 13.17 -4.67
N THR A 61 1.32 13.93 -4.31
CA THR A 61 2.05 14.78 -5.26
C THR A 61 2.70 13.92 -6.35
N GLU A 62 3.42 12.85 -5.96
CA GLU A 62 4.04 11.93 -6.91
C GLU A 62 2.99 11.19 -7.76
N LEU A 63 1.88 10.76 -7.16
CA LEU A 63 0.83 9.96 -7.82
C LEU A 63 -0.03 10.74 -8.80
N ALA A 64 -0.30 12.00 -8.52
CA ALA A 64 -1.31 12.75 -9.25
C ALA A 64 -0.74 13.98 -10.00
N VAL A 65 0.30 14.61 -9.45
CA VAL A 65 0.84 15.86 -10.05
C VAL A 65 2.05 15.57 -10.91
N GLU A 66 2.96 14.71 -10.44
CA GLU A 66 4.22 14.40 -11.12
C GLU A 66 4.14 13.18 -12.04
N ALA A 67 3.10 12.36 -11.91
CA ALA A 67 2.94 11.16 -12.71
C ALA A 67 2.46 11.48 -14.13
N ASP A 68 3.09 10.87 -15.12
CA ASP A 68 2.78 11.01 -16.54
C ASP A 68 2.57 9.63 -17.17
N GLY A 69 1.35 9.32 -17.61
CA GLY A 69 1.03 8.06 -18.28
C GLY A 69 1.65 7.93 -19.66
N GLU A 70 2.11 9.00 -20.32
CA GLU A 70 2.87 8.95 -21.56
C GLU A 70 4.37 8.66 -21.32
N ARG A 71 4.85 8.96 -20.12
CA ARG A 71 6.24 8.75 -19.67
C ARG A 71 6.24 8.13 -18.29
N PRO A 72 5.70 6.89 -18.20
CA PRO A 72 5.51 6.23 -16.93
C PRO A 72 6.87 6.00 -16.23
N ARG A 73 6.83 6.07 -14.93
CA ARG A 73 7.96 5.75 -14.06
C ARG A 73 7.47 4.92 -12.90
N LEU A 74 8.11 3.81 -12.64
CA LEU A 74 7.91 3.06 -11.41
C LEU A 74 8.53 3.83 -10.25
N PHE A 75 7.75 4.14 -9.23
CA PHE A 75 8.23 4.76 -8.01
C PHE A 75 7.77 3.98 -6.78
N ASP A 76 8.54 4.08 -5.70
CA ASP A 76 8.22 3.40 -4.45
C ASP A 76 7.06 4.09 -3.74
N MET A 77 5.91 3.41 -3.61
CA MET A 77 4.76 3.89 -2.82
C MET A 77 5.13 3.98 -1.34
N CYS A 78 5.93 3.04 -0.88
CA CYS A 78 6.39 2.94 0.49
C CYS A 78 7.91 3.10 0.54
N SER A 79 8.38 3.72 1.60
CA SER A 79 9.80 3.88 1.89
C SER A 79 10.00 3.89 3.39
N ASP A 80 11.23 3.82 3.86
CA ASP A 80 11.58 3.84 5.29
C ASP A 80 10.98 5.02 6.06
N THR A 81 10.65 6.10 5.36
CA THR A 81 10.05 7.31 5.97
C THR A 81 8.56 7.47 5.70
N ARG A 82 8.00 6.61 4.84
CA ARG A 82 6.60 6.68 4.40
C ARG A 82 6.02 5.26 4.27
N MET A 83 5.59 4.70 5.40
CA MET A 83 4.98 3.38 5.50
C MET A 83 3.49 3.49 5.85
N ILE A 84 2.72 4.16 4.99
CA ILE A 84 1.27 4.43 5.15
C ILE A 84 0.43 3.59 4.20
N GLY A 85 -0.81 3.31 4.60
CA GLY A 85 -1.76 2.55 3.80
C GLY A 85 -1.74 1.04 4.08
N GLY A 86 -1.24 0.63 5.24
CA GLY A 86 -1.17 -0.78 5.64
C GLY A 86 -0.12 -1.60 4.86
N PRO A 87 1.06 -1.07 4.55
CA PRO A 87 2.07 -1.84 3.85
C PRO A 87 2.78 -2.79 4.81
N ASN A 88 3.27 -3.89 4.25
CA ASN A 88 4.23 -4.72 4.93
C ASN A 88 5.64 -4.10 4.81
N PRO A 89 6.38 -3.86 5.91
CA PRO A 89 7.74 -3.32 5.84
C PRO A 89 8.74 -4.20 5.10
N ASP A 90 8.47 -5.50 5.04
CA ASP A 90 9.26 -6.48 4.29
C ASP A 90 8.80 -6.58 2.83
N GLY A 91 7.95 -5.66 2.39
CA GLY A 91 7.43 -5.57 1.03
C GLY A 91 7.94 -4.34 0.30
N ARG A 92 8.18 -4.50 -1.00
CA ARG A 92 8.41 -3.41 -1.92
C ARG A 92 7.17 -3.20 -2.77
N TYR A 93 6.72 -1.96 -2.85
CA TYR A 93 5.49 -1.57 -3.55
C TYR A 93 5.84 -0.50 -4.58
N LEU A 94 5.92 -0.90 -5.85
CA LEU A 94 6.14 0.03 -6.94
C LEU A 94 4.81 0.37 -7.62
N LEU A 95 4.68 1.61 -8.05
CA LEU A 95 3.51 2.05 -8.80
C LEU A 95 3.94 2.90 -9.99
N ALA A 96 3.27 2.72 -11.13
CA ALA A 96 3.31 3.66 -12.23
C ALA A 96 1.88 3.99 -12.68
N MET A 97 1.64 5.26 -13.00
CA MET A 97 0.40 5.67 -13.64
C MET A 97 0.44 5.29 -15.11
N ILE A 98 -0.67 4.72 -15.60
CA ILE A 98 -0.85 4.30 -16.98
C ILE A 98 -2.20 4.79 -17.51
N ARG A 99 -2.41 4.65 -18.81
CA ARG A 99 -3.65 4.98 -19.51
C ARG A 99 -4.13 3.77 -20.29
N GLY A 100 -5.43 3.52 -20.29
CA GLY A 100 -6.02 2.38 -21.00
C GLY A 100 -5.98 2.48 -22.53
N ASP A 101 -5.66 3.66 -23.08
CA ASP A 101 -5.54 3.94 -24.51
C ASP A 101 -4.09 3.85 -25.03
N ARG A 102 -3.14 3.40 -24.20
CA ARG A 102 -1.72 3.28 -24.53
C ARG A 102 -1.20 1.85 -24.38
N THR A 103 -0.06 1.60 -24.98
CA THR A 103 0.67 0.33 -24.87
C THR A 103 1.91 0.51 -24.02
N TYR A 104 2.07 -0.32 -23.01
CA TYR A 104 3.22 -0.28 -22.12
C TYR A 104 4.03 -1.55 -22.19
N ARG A 105 5.33 -1.42 -22.02
CA ARG A 105 6.26 -2.53 -21.83
C ARG A 105 6.93 -2.42 -20.46
N VAL A 106 6.82 -3.47 -19.66
CA VAL A 106 7.57 -3.63 -18.43
C VAL A 106 8.63 -4.67 -18.67
N THR A 107 9.90 -4.33 -18.40
CA THR A 107 11.05 -5.25 -18.52
C THR A 107 11.82 -5.29 -17.23
N GLY A 108 12.41 -6.43 -16.91
CA GLY A 108 13.16 -6.56 -15.69
C GLY A 108 13.87 -7.89 -15.51
N THR A 109 14.46 -8.04 -14.32
CA THR A 109 15.06 -9.29 -13.84
C THR A 109 14.41 -9.67 -12.53
N ARG A 110 14.02 -10.94 -12.38
CA ARG A 110 13.19 -11.43 -11.26
C ARG A 110 13.83 -11.26 -9.87
N GLY A 111 15.14 -11.34 -9.76
CA GLY A 111 15.76 -11.45 -8.43
C GLY A 111 15.44 -12.78 -7.72
N SER A 112 15.62 -12.82 -6.40
CA SER A 112 15.46 -14.04 -5.59
C SER A 112 14.44 -13.93 -4.47
N THR A 113 13.69 -12.81 -4.38
CA THR A 113 12.68 -12.57 -3.36
C THR A 113 11.55 -13.62 -3.36
N ALA A 114 10.88 -13.76 -2.25
CA ALA A 114 9.87 -14.80 -2.05
C ALA A 114 8.68 -14.70 -3.02
N TYR A 115 8.33 -13.48 -3.47
CA TYR A 115 7.14 -13.25 -4.30
C TYR A 115 7.30 -11.98 -5.14
N LEU A 116 6.78 -12.03 -6.38
CA LEU A 116 6.64 -10.87 -7.27
C LEU A 116 5.29 -10.96 -7.99
N GLY A 117 4.47 -9.91 -7.88
CA GLY A 117 3.17 -9.82 -8.53
C GLY A 117 2.94 -8.47 -9.19
N PHE A 118 2.22 -8.48 -10.31
CA PHE A 118 1.87 -7.31 -11.10
C PHE A 118 0.35 -7.18 -11.17
N GLN A 119 -0.16 -6.04 -10.76
CA GLN A 119 -1.58 -5.78 -10.63
C GLN A 119 -1.95 -4.52 -11.41
N VAL A 120 -2.85 -4.64 -12.37
CA VAL A 120 -3.41 -3.51 -13.09
C VAL A 120 -4.67 -3.05 -12.37
N LEU A 121 -4.74 -1.77 -12.08
CA LEU A 121 -5.90 -1.12 -11.49
C LEU A 121 -6.59 -0.23 -12.52
N ALA A 122 -7.90 -0.21 -12.46
CA ALA A 122 -8.75 0.61 -13.30
C ALA A 122 -9.71 1.46 -12.45
N GLY A 123 -10.24 2.50 -13.05
CA GLY A 123 -11.07 3.51 -12.41
C GLY A 123 -10.29 4.79 -12.14
N THR A 124 -10.86 5.92 -12.51
CA THR A 124 -10.29 7.26 -12.36
C THR A 124 -11.32 8.22 -11.76
N GLY A 125 -10.86 9.26 -11.10
CA GLY A 125 -11.75 10.26 -10.50
C GLY A 125 -12.70 9.67 -9.47
N LEU A 126 -14.00 9.79 -9.70
CA LEU A 126 -15.06 9.25 -8.84
C LEU A 126 -15.41 7.79 -9.15
N THR A 127 -14.85 7.21 -10.21
CA THR A 127 -15.05 5.79 -10.53
C THR A 127 -14.31 4.94 -9.48
N PRO A 128 -14.99 4.01 -8.81
CA PRO A 128 -14.34 3.16 -7.83
C PRO A 128 -13.18 2.39 -8.44
N ARG A 129 -12.05 2.38 -7.76
CA ARG A 129 -10.91 1.57 -8.17
C ARG A 129 -11.26 0.09 -8.08
N ARG A 130 -10.84 -0.65 -9.10
CA ARG A 130 -10.97 -2.11 -9.16
C ARG A 130 -9.72 -2.72 -9.75
N MET A 131 -9.47 -3.96 -9.41
CA MET A 131 -8.46 -4.75 -10.09
C MET A 131 -8.97 -5.11 -11.49
N ALA A 132 -8.15 -4.87 -12.50
CA ALA A 132 -8.47 -5.11 -13.90
C ALA A 132 -7.60 -6.19 -14.55
N GLY A 133 -6.44 -6.49 -13.95
CA GLY A 133 -5.53 -7.53 -14.39
C GLY A 133 -4.58 -7.89 -13.27
N TYR A 134 -4.13 -9.15 -13.27
CA TYR A 134 -3.18 -9.64 -12.30
C TYR A 134 -2.37 -10.80 -12.89
N VAL A 135 -1.07 -10.80 -12.63
CA VAL A 135 -0.18 -11.94 -12.86
C VAL A 135 0.90 -11.97 -11.78
N SER A 136 1.30 -13.16 -11.37
CA SER A 136 2.41 -13.38 -10.45
C SER A 136 3.60 -14.03 -11.14
N ASP A 137 4.72 -14.07 -10.46
CA ASP A 137 5.89 -14.82 -10.91
C ASP A 137 5.61 -16.31 -11.16
N THR A 138 4.64 -16.86 -10.43
CA THR A 138 4.19 -18.26 -10.64
C THR A 138 3.43 -18.40 -11.95
N ASP A 139 2.53 -17.48 -12.28
CA ASP A 139 1.78 -17.49 -13.56
C ASP A 139 2.71 -17.33 -14.76
N LEU A 140 3.78 -16.56 -14.58
CA LEU A 140 4.80 -16.34 -15.58
C LEU A 140 5.83 -17.48 -15.66
N ASN A 141 5.76 -18.49 -14.79
CA ASN A 141 6.80 -19.52 -14.60
C ASN A 141 8.19 -18.92 -14.40
N LEU A 142 8.26 -17.80 -13.69
CA LEU A 142 9.46 -16.98 -13.55
C LEU A 142 10.13 -17.25 -12.21
N SER A 143 11.08 -18.16 -12.18
CA SER A 143 11.88 -18.46 -10.98
C SER A 143 13.13 -17.61 -10.87
N SER A 144 13.65 -17.13 -12.00
CA SER A 144 14.83 -16.28 -12.10
C SER A 144 14.97 -15.70 -13.51
N GLY A 145 15.88 -14.77 -13.71
CA GLY A 145 16.22 -14.23 -15.01
C GLY A 145 15.34 -13.08 -15.49
N ALA A 146 15.52 -12.73 -16.76
CA ALA A 146 14.84 -11.60 -17.38
C ALA A 146 13.38 -11.92 -17.69
N PHE A 147 12.52 -10.92 -17.57
CA PHE A 147 11.12 -10.97 -17.96
C PHE A 147 10.68 -9.74 -18.75
N ALA A 148 9.59 -9.89 -19.49
CA ALA A 148 8.93 -8.78 -20.15
C ALA A 148 7.40 -8.98 -20.10
N LEU A 149 6.68 -7.88 -19.83
CA LEU A 149 5.23 -7.81 -19.90
C LEU A 149 4.85 -6.74 -20.92
N VAL A 150 3.74 -6.92 -21.61
CA VAL A 150 3.12 -5.87 -22.44
C VAL A 150 1.69 -5.67 -21.95
N LEU A 151 1.33 -4.43 -21.66
CA LEU A 151 -0.02 -4.03 -21.25
C LEU A 151 -0.65 -3.22 -22.37
N SER A 152 -1.81 -3.63 -22.87
CA SER A 152 -2.54 -2.93 -23.93
C SER A 152 -3.99 -3.38 -24.00
N ALA A 153 -4.87 -2.55 -24.59
CA ALA A 153 -6.29 -2.88 -24.71
C ALA A 153 -6.55 -4.07 -25.64
N ALA A 154 -5.76 -4.21 -26.69
CA ALA A 154 -5.82 -5.33 -27.63
C ALA A 154 -4.45 -6.01 -27.72
N GLU A 155 -4.45 -7.28 -28.13
CA GLU A 155 -3.19 -8.01 -28.29
C GLU A 155 -2.28 -7.26 -29.29
N PRO A 156 -1.06 -6.90 -28.87
CA PRO A 156 -0.17 -6.09 -29.69
C PRO A 156 0.39 -6.93 -30.86
N ALA A 157 0.85 -6.23 -31.89
CA ALA A 157 1.51 -6.87 -33.02
C ALA A 157 2.72 -7.68 -32.56
N ALA A 158 3.03 -8.77 -33.27
CA ALA A 158 4.09 -9.71 -32.89
C ALA A 158 5.47 -9.06 -32.67
N HIS A 159 5.80 -7.99 -33.39
CA HIS A 159 7.08 -7.28 -33.23
C HIS A 159 7.12 -6.45 -31.92
N ILE A 160 5.96 -6.07 -31.37
CA ILE A 160 5.85 -5.40 -30.05
C ILE A 160 5.80 -6.46 -28.95
N LEU A 161 5.00 -7.51 -29.10
CA LEU A 161 4.86 -8.55 -28.10
C LEU A 161 6.16 -9.35 -27.92
N GLY A 162 6.75 -9.83 -28.99
CA GLY A 162 7.94 -10.69 -28.91
C GLY A 162 7.69 -11.92 -28.03
N ALA A 163 8.54 -12.10 -27.03
CA ALA A 163 8.43 -13.15 -26.01
C ALA A 163 7.82 -12.63 -24.68
N ALA A 164 7.24 -11.43 -24.69
CA ALA A 164 6.65 -10.85 -23.48
C ALA A 164 5.28 -11.49 -23.18
N HIS A 165 4.91 -11.51 -21.91
CA HIS A 165 3.57 -11.88 -21.50
C HIS A 165 2.62 -10.68 -21.72
N TRP A 166 1.49 -10.91 -22.39
CA TRP A 166 0.49 -9.87 -22.60
C TRP A 166 -0.55 -9.85 -21.48
N ILE A 167 -0.78 -8.65 -20.95
CA ILE A 167 -1.82 -8.36 -19.96
C ILE A 167 -2.84 -7.41 -20.64
N PRO A 168 -4.06 -7.86 -20.92
CA PRO A 168 -5.10 -6.98 -21.44
C PRO A 168 -5.52 -5.96 -20.39
N ILE A 169 -5.64 -4.69 -20.80
CA ILE A 169 -6.06 -3.60 -19.90
C ILE A 169 -7.33 -2.93 -20.44
N PRO A 170 -8.28 -2.52 -19.56
CA PRO A 170 -9.47 -1.81 -19.98
C PRO A 170 -9.18 -0.34 -20.32
N ALA A 171 -10.11 0.31 -21.03
CA ALA A 171 -9.98 1.70 -21.43
C ALA A 171 -9.81 2.68 -20.25
N ASP A 172 -10.30 2.33 -19.07
CA ASP A 172 -10.17 3.11 -17.85
C ASP A 172 -9.04 2.60 -16.91
N ALA A 173 -8.08 1.84 -17.45
CA ALA A 173 -6.87 1.48 -16.70
C ALA A 173 -6.14 2.76 -16.24
N SER A 174 -5.70 2.77 -14.99
CA SER A 174 -5.16 3.96 -14.35
C SER A 174 -3.77 3.78 -13.74
N SER A 175 -3.42 2.58 -13.32
CA SER A 175 -2.10 2.30 -12.74
C SER A 175 -1.73 0.83 -12.82
N ILE A 176 -0.43 0.57 -12.79
CA ILE A 176 0.14 -0.74 -12.46
C ILE A 176 0.78 -0.66 -11.08
N VAL A 177 0.49 -1.64 -10.22
CA VAL A 177 1.12 -1.83 -8.92
C VAL A 177 1.94 -3.10 -8.98
N VAL A 178 3.20 -3.01 -8.61
CA VAL A 178 4.06 -4.18 -8.43
C VAL A 178 4.25 -4.40 -6.95
N ARG A 179 4.05 -5.63 -6.51
CA ARG A 179 4.31 -6.06 -5.14
C ARG A 179 5.38 -7.11 -5.12
N GLU A 180 6.36 -6.90 -4.28
CA GLU A 180 7.45 -7.83 -4.05
C GLU A 180 7.57 -8.08 -2.56
N TYR A 181 7.61 -9.34 -2.14
CA TYR A 181 7.76 -9.70 -0.73
C TYR A 181 9.14 -10.31 -0.50
N ILE A 182 9.85 -9.72 0.44
CA ILE A 182 11.22 -10.04 0.80
C ILE A 182 11.17 -10.83 2.11
N GLY A 183 11.53 -12.10 2.06
CA GLY A 183 11.53 -12.95 3.25
C GLY A 183 12.73 -12.64 4.15
N ASP A 184 13.87 -12.36 3.55
CA ASP A 184 15.12 -12.05 4.22
C ASP A 184 15.93 -11.04 3.39
N ALA A 185 15.94 -9.79 3.85
CA ALA A 185 16.63 -8.69 3.15
C ALA A 185 18.15 -8.83 3.08
N ASP A 186 18.76 -9.68 3.92
CA ASP A 186 20.22 -9.90 3.93
C ASP A 186 20.66 -10.91 2.86
N THR A 187 19.73 -11.75 2.38
CA THR A 187 20.05 -12.87 1.48
C THR A 187 19.27 -12.88 0.17
N GLU A 188 18.21 -12.10 0.06
CA GLU A 188 17.35 -12.04 -1.12
C GLU A 188 17.62 -10.76 -1.93
N ASP A 189 17.79 -10.92 -3.25
CA ASP A 189 17.97 -9.81 -4.19
C ASP A 189 16.61 -9.36 -4.74
N PRO A 190 16.23 -8.08 -4.60
CA PRO A 190 15.02 -7.55 -5.19
C PRO A 190 15.04 -7.59 -6.72
N ALA A 191 13.87 -7.69 -7.32
CA ALA A 191 13.71 -7.57 -8.76
C ALA A 191 14.12 -6.17 -9.25
N THR A 192 14.76 -6.12 -10.42
CA THR A 192 14.96 -4.85 -11.14
C THR A 192 13.96 -4.75 -12.26
N MET A 193 13.41 -3.56 -12.49
CA MET A 193 12.44 -3.36 -13.56
C MET A 193 12.30 -1.91 -13.98
N ASP A 194 11.85 -1.75 -15.21
CA ASP A 194 11.54 -0.46 -15.81
C ASP A 194 10.24 -0.57 -16.60
N ILE A 195 9.60 0.57 -16.86
CA ILE A 195 8.38 0.69 -17.63
C ILE A 195 8.50 1.78 -18.69
N GLU A 196 8.06 1.49 -19.90
CA GLU A 196 8.00 2.46 -21.00
C GLU A 196 6.62 2.45 -21.66
N CYS A 197 6.18 3.58 -22.17
CA CYS A 197 5.05 3.70 -23.08
C CYS A 197 5.57 3.57 -24.52
N VAL A 198 5.14 2.52 -25.23
CA VAL A 198 5.66 2.17 -26.56
C VAL A 198 5.15 3.12 -27.65
N ASP A 199 3.96 3.64 -27.45
CA ASP A 199 3.23 4.53 -28.37
C ASP A 199 3.01 5.94 -27.79
N ALA A 200 3.97 6.39 -26.97
CA ALA A 200 3.92 7.70 -26.32
C ALA A 200 3.85 8.85 -27.32
N GLU A 201 2.98 9.82 -27.05
CA GLU A 201 2.88 11.03 -27.83
C GLU A 201 3.95 12.07 -27.45
N PRO A 202 4.27 12.99 -28.37
CA PRO A 202 5.17 14.08 -28.06
C PRO A 202 4.70 14.90 -26.85
N LEU A 203 5.66 15.34 -26.02
CA LEU A 203 5.36 16.16 -24.84
C LEU A 203 4.62 17.42 -25.24
N GLN A 204 3.50 17.65 -24.59
CA GLN A 204 2.73 18.90 -24.72
C GLN A 204 2.80 19.68 -23.41
N PRO A 205 2.73 21.02 -23.47
CA PRO A 205 2.56 21.82 -22.26
C PRO A 205 1.26 21.44 -21.54
N ILE A 206 1.32 21.32 -20.22
CA ILE A 206 0.14 21.05 -19.41
C ILE A 206 -0.90 22.16 -19.55
N THR A 207 -2.15 21.81 -19.73
CA THR A 207 -3.27 22.74 -19.78
C THR A 207 -3.82 23.05 -18.39
N ASP A 208 -4.59 24.15 -18.27
CA ASP A 208 -5.30 24.49 -17.03
C ASP A 208 -6.28 23.41 -16.59
N ALA A 209 -6.93 22.73 -17.54
CA ALA A 209 -7.86 21.64 -17.26
C ALA A 209 -7.12 20.41 -16.71
N GLU A 210 -6.03 19.99 -17.32
CA GLU A 210 -5.22 18.85 -16.86
C GLU A 210 -4.63 19.11 -15.47
N ALA A 211 -4.08 20.29 -15.23
CA ALA A 211 -3.58 20.66 -13.91
C ALA A 211 -4.69 20.66 -12.84
N ALA A 212 -5.89 21.09 -13.19
CA ALA A 212 -7.05 21.03 -12.29
C ALA A 212 -7.47 19.60 -11.98
N GLU A 213 -7.45 18.69 -12.97
CA GLU A 213 -7.72 17.26 -12.79
C GLU A 213 -6.68 16.62 -11.87
N GLN A 214 -5.39 16.94 -12.06
CA GLN A 214 -4.31 16.45 -11.20
C GLN A 214 -4.50 16.87 -9.73
N PHE A 215 -4.79 18.12 -9.44
CA PHE A 215 -5.05 18.56 -8.07
C PHE A 215 -6.33 17.98 -7.48
N THR A 216 -7.35 17.76 -8.30
CA THR A 216 -8.58 17.09 -7.86
C THR A 216 -8.31 15.64 -7.50
N ALA A 217 -7.55 14.91 -8.32
CA ALA A 217 -7.12 13.54 -8.05
C ALA A 217 -6.24 13.46 -6.79
N MET A 218 -5.32 14.40 -6.59
CA MET A 218 -4.52 14.55 -5.39
C MET A 218 -5.41 14.68 -4.15
N ALA A 219 -6.39 15.57 -4.18
CA ALA A 219 -7.32 15.80 -3.07
C ALA A 219 -8.06 14.51 -2.66
N TRP A 220 -8.66 13.80 -3.62
CA TRP A 220 -9.37 12.56 -3.35
C TRP A 220 -8.48 11.43 -2.86
N THR A 221 -7.25 11.36 -3.33
CA THR A 221 -6.29 10.35 -2.87
C THR A 221 -5.84 10.64 -1.44
N ILE A 222 -5.67 11.90 -1.06
CA ILE A 222 -5.42 12.31 0.33
C ILE A 222 -6.57 11.87 1.23
N VAL A 223 -7.83 12.12 0.84
CA VAL A 223 -9.01 11.67 1.60
C VAL A 223 -8.96 10.16 1.80
N LYS A 224 -8.75 9.39 0.72
CA LYS A 224 -8.69 7.92 0.78
C LYS A 224 -7.65 7.44 1.79
N LEU A 225 -6.42 7.97 1.74
CA LEU A 225 -5.34 7.54 2.62
C LEU A 225 -5.55 7.99 4.07
N ALA A 226 -6.00 9.21 4.28
CA ALA A 226 -6.22 9.76 5.61
C ALA A 226 -7.44 9.17 6.34
N THR A 227 -8.37 8.55 5.61
CA THR A 227 -9.57 7.91 6.19
C THR A 227 -9.57 6.38 6.08
N LEU A 228 -8.45 5.78 5.72
CA LEU A 228 -8.34 4.33 5.52
C LEU A 228 -8.76 3.55 6.77
N HIS A 229 -8.40 4.02 7.96
CA HIS A 229 -8.79 3.42 9.24
C HIS A 229 -10.31 3.32 9.44
N ARG A 230 -11.11 4.20 8.81
CA ARG A 230 -12.58 4.16 8.87
C ARG A 230 -13.20 3.11 7.93
N THR A 231 -12.40 2.45 7.09
CA THR A 231 -12.90 1.43 6.16
C THR A 231 -12.85 0.03 6.75
N VAL A 232 -12.18 -0.15 7.89
CA VAL A 232 -12.12 -1.43 8.60
C VAL A 232 -13.48 -1.72 9.23
N LYS A 233 -14.02 -2.92 9.01
CA LYS A 233 -15.32 -3.31 9.56
C LYS A 233 -15.29 -3.30 11.09
N PRO A 234 -16.33 -2.74 11.74
CA PRO A 234 -16.42 -2.68 13.21
C PRO A 234 -16.28 -4.06 13.88
N GLU A 235 -16.74 -5.14 13.23
CA GLU A 235 -16.68 -6.50 13.75
C GLU A 235 -15.22 -6.98 13.92
N LEU A 236 -14.29 -6.51 13.07
CA LEU A 236 -12.87 -6.81 13.20
C LEU A 236 -12.22 -6.07 14.37
N LEU A 237 -12.83 -4.99 14.83
CA LEU A 237 -12.33 -4.13 15.91
C LEU A 237 -12.93 -4.45 17.29
N THR A 238 -14.01 -5.24 17.34
CA THR A 238 -14.74 -5.51 18.61
C THR A 238 -14.12 -6.60 19.47
N GLN A 239 -13.13 -7.32 18.97
CA GLN A 239 -12.44 -8.39 19.69
C GLN A 239 -10.94 -8.08 19.80
N PRO A 240 -10.53 -7.20 20.71
CA PRO A 240 -9.11 -6.89 20.89
C PRO A 240 -8.33 -8.14 21.28
N ASN A 241 -7.05 -8.16 20.93
CA ASN A 241 -6.13 -9.26 21.18
C ASN A 241 -6.53 -10.58 20.46
N ALA A 242 -7.23 -10.48 19.34
CA ALA A 242 -7.57 -11.60 18.48
C ALA A 242 -7.29 -11.26 17.01
N LEU A 243 -6.85 -12.26 16.23
CA LEU A 243 -6.72 -12.15 14.79
C LEU A 243 -7.92 -12.81 14.12
N LEU A 244 -8.59 -12.08 13.24
CA LEU A 244 -9.73 -12.54 12.47
C LEU A 244 -9.35 -12.61 11.00
N SER A 245 -9.81 -13.65 10.31
CA SER A 245 -9.65 -13.74 8.86
C SER A 245 -10.45 -12.63 8.20
N ALA A 246 -9.82 -11.92 7.27
CA ALA A 246 -10.44 -10.83 6.55
C ALA A 246 -10.33 -11.07 5.04
N GLU A 247 -11.47 -11.02 4.35
CA GLU A 247 -11.50 -10.99 2.89
C GLU A 247 -11.04 -9.61 2.39
N ALA A 248 -10.43 -9.59 1.20
CA ALA A 248 -9.99 -8.34 0.58
C ALA A 248 -11.08 -7.26 0.53
N ALA A 249 -12.33 -7.67 0.21
CA ALA A 249 -13.48 -6.77 0.19
C ALA A 249 -13.85 -6.23 1.59
N GLU A 250 -13.53 -6.97 2.63
CA GLU A 250 -13.79 -6.57 4.03
C GLU A 250 -12.82 -5.52 4.52
N LEU A 251 -11.61 -5.51 3.98
CA LEU A 251 -10.62 -4.48 4.26
C LEU A 251 -10.89 -3.17 3.50
N GLY A 252 -11.98 -3.11 2.71
CA GLY A 252 -12.35 -1.93 1.95
C GLY A 252 -11.35 -1.55 0.85
N ASN A 253 -10.39 -2.40 0.57
CA ASN A 253 -9.29 -2.11 -0.34
C ASN A 253 -9.38 -2.97 -1.61
N ALA A 254 -9.78 -2.33 -2.72
CA ALA A 254 -9.77 -2.97 -4.04
C ALA A 254 -8.36 -3.32 -4.54
N ASP A 255 -7.34 -2.84 -3.85
CA ASP A 255 -5.93 -2.97 -4.23
C ASP A 255 -5.25 -4.16 -3.54
N THR A 256 -5.99 -5.01 -2.80
CA THR A 256 -5.43 -6.21 -2.17
C THR A 256 -5.02 -7.25 -3.21
N THR A 257 -3.99 -8.03 -2.89
CA THR A 257 -3.45 -9.02 -3.81
C THR A 257 -4.32 -10.30 -3.79
N PRO A 258 -4.73 -10.84 -4.94
CA PRO A 258 -5.57 -12.04 -5.01
C PRO A 258 -4.97 -13.27 -4.33
N ASP A 259 -3.65 -13.41 -4.37
CA ASP A 259 -2.92 -14.53 -3.79
C ASP A 259 -2.75 -14.43 -2.27
N ASN A 260 -3.15 -13.32 -1.66
CA ASN A 260 -2.95 -13.08 -0.24
C ASN A 260 -4.17 -13.50 0.59
N LEU A 261 -3.87 -14.16 1.71
CA LEU A 261 -4.81 -14.30 2.81
C LEU A 261 -4.44 -13.28 3.89
N TYR A 262 -5.45 -12.60 4.40
CA TYR A 262 -5.27 -11.59 5.43
C TYR A 262 -5.90 -12.02 6.73
N MET A 263 -5.17 -11.75 7.81
CA MET A 263 -5.72 -11.76 9.16
C MET A 263 -5.46 -10.39 9.77
N ILE A 264 -6.48 -9.81 10.35
CA ILE A 264 -6.38 -8.50 10.98
C ILE A 264 -6.97 -8.56 12.38
N GLY A 265 -6.45 -7.76 13.27
CA GLY A 265 -6.99 -7.61 14.62
C GLY A 265 -6.49 -6.32 15.23
N THR A 266 -7.12 -5.95 16.34
CA THR A 266 -6.66 -4.88 17.20
C THR A 266 -6.07 -5.46 18.47
N PHE A 267 -5.19 -4.71 19.12
CA PHE A 267 -4.70 -5.07 20.44
C PHE A 267 -4.96 -3.94 21.42
N ALA A 268 -5.30 -4.32 22.66
CA ALA A 268 -5.43 -3.42 23.78
C ALA A 268 -4.66 -4.06 24.94
N LEU A 269 -3.59 -3.40 25.38
CA LEU A 269 -2.66 -3.91 26.39
C LEU A 269 -2.46 -2.88 27.49
N GLU A 270 -2.44 -3.35 28.72
CA GLU A 270 -1.96 -2.55 29.84
C GLU A 270 -0.43 -2.36 29.76
N PRO A 271 0.15 -1.38 30.48
CA PRO A 271 1.57 -1.06 30.37
C PRO A 271 2.55 -2.21 30.66
N ASP A 272 2.12 -3.20 31.44
CA ASP A 272 2.89 -4.38 31.84
C ASP A 272 2.49 -5.67 31.09
N GLU A 273 1.57 -5.56 30.14
CA GLU A 273 1.13 -6.68 29.33
C GLU A 273 1.93 -6.80 28.01
N SER A 274 1.99 -7.99 27.51
CA SER A 274 2.57 -8.33 26.19
C SER A 274 1.56 -9.09 25.34
N LEU A 275 1.50 -8.76 24.06
CA LEU A 275 0.76 -9.55 23.11
C LEU A 275 1.60 -10.76 22.67
N VAL A 276 1.09 -11.96 22.86
CA VAL A 276 1.70 -13.19 22.36
C VAL A 276 0.81 -13.79 21.29
N LEU A 277 1.35 -13.91 20.07
CA LEU A 277 0.70 -14.59 18.96
C LEU A 277 1.21 -16.02 18.89
N GLU A 278 0.31 -16.98 18.99
CA GLU A 278 0.60 -18.42 18.86
C GLU A 278 -0.16 -18.98 17.66
N PHE A 279 0.55 -19.59 16.71
CA PHE A 279 -0.07 -20.16 15.52
C PHE A 279 0.79 -21.28 14.90
N SER A 280 0.15 -22.17 14.16
CA SER A 280 0.86 -23.10 13.29
C SER A 280 1.23 -22.34 12.00
N PRO A 281 2.52 -22.19 11.68
CA PRO A 281 2.91 -21.49 10.47
C PRO A 281 2.30 -22.16 9.23
N PRO A 282 1.74 -21.38 8.30
CA PRO A 282 1.24 -21.94 7.06
C PRO A 282 2.40 -22.43 6.17
N ASP A 283 2.16 -23.51 5.42
CA ASP A 283 3.08 -23.98 4.40
C ASP A 283 2.95 -23.11 3.13
N THR A 284 3.63 -21.95 3.16
CA THR A 284 3.60 -20.97 2.11
C THR A 284 5.00 -20.42 1.82
N ARG A 285 5.20 -19.85 0.63
CA ARG A 285 6.47 -19.23 0.27
C ARG A 285 6.84 -18.07 1.21
N TYR A 286 5.82 -17.34 1.65
CA TYR A 286 5.97 -16.14 2.47
C TYR A 286 4.76 -15.93 3.38
N TRP A 287 5.02 -15.52 4.59
CA TRP A 287 4.07 -14.87 5.48
C TRP A 287 4.79 -13.82 6.32
N SER A 288 4.07 -12.83 6.75
CA SER A 288 4.56 -11.83 7.68
C SER A 288 3.49 -11.40 8.68
N ILE A 289 3.95 -10.84 9.79
CA ILE A 289 3.12 -10.16 10.79
C ILE A 289 3.68 -8.76 10.96
N THR A 290 2.81 -7.75 10.87
CA THR A 290 3.19 -6.35 10.98
C THR A 290 2.34 -5.67 12.04
N LEU A 291 2.95 -4.83 12.85
CA LEU A 291 2.28 -3.94 13.80
C LEU A 291 2.12 -2.55 13.19
N GLU A 292 0.90 -2.05 13.23
CA GLU A 292 0.53 -0.76 12.68
C GLU A 292 -0.12 0.14 13.75
N SER A 293 -0.07 1.45 13.52
CA SER A 293 -0.90 2.39 14.25
C SER A 293 -2.36 2.28 13.79
N ILE A 294 -3.28 2.94 14.51
CA ILE A 294 -4.69 3.05 14.08
C ILE A 294 -4.83 3.68 12.69
N TRP A 295 -3.85 4.45 12.25
CA TRP A 295 -3.81 5.13 10.96
C TRP A 295 -3.29 4.27 9.80
N HIS A 296 -3.10 2.95 10.02
CA HIS A 296 -2.47 2.04 9.05
C HIS A 296 -1.07 2.50 8.62
N GLU A 297 -0.29 2.98 9.56
CA GLU A 297 1.13 3.23 9.41
C GLU A 297 1.93 2.18 10.18
N CYS A 298 2.93 1.57 9.55
CA CYS A 298 3.84 0.65 10.24
C CYS A 298 4.58 1.36 11.37
N LEU A 299 4.70 0.70 12.52
CA LEU A 299 5.29 1.27 13.73
C LEU A 299 6.82 1.36 13.63
N GLU A 300 7.33 2.48 13.12
CA GLU A 300 8.76 2.86 13.09
C GLU A 300 9.72 1.72 12.64
N PRO A 301 9.55 1.12 11.44
CA PRO A 301 10.29 -0.07 11.03
C PRO A 301 11.81 0.12 11.01
N ARG A 302 12.31 1.36 10.87
CA ARG A 302 13.74 1.70 10.92
C ARG A 302 14.39 1.52 12.28
N HIS A 303 13.62 1.60 13.35
CA HIS A 303 14.13 1.69 14.73
C HIS A 303 13.53 0.65 15.64
N ARG A 304 12.56 -0.12 15.16
CA ARG A 304 11.82 -1.13 15.93
C ARG A 304 11.58 -2.36 15.09
N HIS A 305 11.59 -3.50 15.75
CA HIS A 305 11.10 -4.74 15.13
C HIS A 305 9.57 -4.73 15.19
N SER A 306 8.95 -4.07 14.21
CA SER A 306 7.49 -3.97 14.06
C SER A 306 6.93 -4.98 13.07
N SER A 307 7.78 -5.79 12.45
CA SER A 307 7.40 -6.89 11.56
C SER A 307 8.26 -8.12 11.80
N VAL A 308 7.75 -9.25 11.37
CA VAL A 308 8.47 -10.52 11.30
C VAL A 308 7.96 -11.32 10.11
N THR A 309 8.90 -11.94 9.38
CA THR A 309 8.59 -12.84 8.26
C THR A 309 8.80 -14.30 8.66
N ASN A 310 8.36 -15.23 7.78
CA ASN A 310 8.64 -16.66 7.94
C ASN A 310 10.14 -16.98 8.01
N LYS A 311 11.01 -16.16 7.46
CA LYS A 311 12.47 -16.35 7.53
C LYS A 311 13.04 -15.92 8.89
N GLY A 312 12.44 -14.91 9.51
CA GLY A 312 12.81 -14.42 10.84
C GLY A 312 12.19 -15.21 12.01
N CYS A 313 11.22 -16.09 11.73
CA CYS A 313 10.50 -16.85 12.75
C CYS A 313 10.88 -18.34 12.69
N ARG A 314 11.23 -18.90 13.86
CA ARG A 314 11.46 -20.34 14.01
C ARG A 314 10.40 -20.92 14.93
N PRO A 315 9.59 -21.88 14.45
CA PRO A 315 8.66 -22.60 15.31
C PRO A 315 9.40 -23.36 16.41
N ASP A 316 8.75 -23.50 17.56
CA ASP A 316 9.22 -24.30 18.66
C ASP A 316 9.18 -25.81 18.32
N VAL A 317 9.65 -26.63 19.26
CA VAL A 317 9.70 -28.10 19.09
C VAL A 317 8.34 -28.76 18.89
N ASP A 318 7.26 -28.07 19.25
CA ASP A 318 5.86 -28.48 19.04
C ASP A 318 5.31 -28.06 17.68
N GLY A 319 6.12 -27.38 16.84
CA GLY A 319 5.72 -26.86 15.53
C GLY A 319 4.91 -25.57 15.60
N ILE A 320 4.78 -24.93 16.77
CA ILE A 320 4.03 -23.70 16.97
C ILE A 320 5.00 -22.51 16.92
N ALA A 321 4.65 -21.50 16.13
CA ALA A 321 5.32 -20.21 16.16
C ALA A 321 4.75 -19.36 17.30
N ARG A 322 5.65 -18.77 18.08
CA ARG A 322 5.32 -17.86 19.18
C ARG A 322 6.04 -16.55 18.98
N ILE A 323 5.27 -15.48 18.82
CA ILE A 323 5.79 -14.14 18.58
C ILE A 323 5.26 -13.25 19.70
N ALA A 324 6.16 -12.64 20.47
CA ALA A 324 5.81 -11.73 21.54
C ALA A 324 6.12 -10.29 21.15
N SER A 325 5.12 -9.42 21.27
CA SER A 325 5.32 -7.97 21.29
C SER A 325 5.44 -7.54 22.76
N ALA A 326 6.65 -7.21 23.18
CA ALA A 326 6.88 -6.78 24.56
C ALA A 326 7.04 -5.27 24.67
N PRO A 327 6.46 -4.62 25.69
CA PRO A 327 6.87 -3.28 26.06
C PRO A 327 8.34 -3.28 26.46
N ARG A 328 9.09 -2.27 26.06
CA ARG A 328 10.52 -2.18 26.37
C ARG A 328 10.73 -2.01 27.86
N THR A 329 11.19 -3.06 28.53
CA THR A 329 11.75 -2.97 29.89
C THR A 329 13.18 -2.47 29.82
N SER A 330 13.41 -1.18 29.66
CA SER A 330 14.71 -0.55 29.96
C SER A 330 14.49 0.91 30.31
N GLY A 331 14.69 1.18 31.56
CA GLY A 331 14.81 2.37 32.33
C GLY A 331 15.30 3.65 31.68
N THR A 332 14.55 4.20 30.76
CA THR A 332 14.48 5.63 30.49
C THR A 332 13.05 5.90 30.04
N ALA A 333 12.38 6.70 30.85
CA ALA A 333 10.98 7.05 30.71
C ALA A 333 10.72 7.81 29.41
N THR A 334 10.31 7.11 28.39
CA THR A 334 9.37 7.59 27.40
C THR A 334 8.34 6.48 27.29
N GLY A 335 7.25 6.66 28.05
CA GLY A 335 6.22 5.66 28.22
C GLY A 335 5.63 5.23 26.89
N TRP A 336 5.68 3.95 26.60
CA TRP A 336 4.71 3.30 25.76
C TRP A 336 3.42 3.20 26.56
N THR A 337 2.48 4.07 26.29
CA THR A 337 1.09 3.77 26.55
C THR A 337 0.65 2.82 25.45
N PRO A 338 0.04 1.67 25.74
CA PRO A 338 -0.47 0.80 24.71
C PRO A 338 -1.56 1.55 23.95
N ALA A 339 -1.21 2.01 22.77
CA ALA A 339 -2.22 2.51 21.84
C ALA A 339 -2.98 1.30 21.30
N VAL A 340 -4.27 1.44 21.12
CA VAL A 340 -5.05 0.51 20.28
C VAL A 340 -4.39 0.50 18.91
N GLY A 341 -3.84 -0.64 18.51
CA GLY A 341 -3.17 -0.80 17.23
C GLY A 341 -3.82 -1.92 16.43
N THR A 342 -3.67 -1.89 15.13
CA THR A 342 -4.07 -2.98 14.24
C THR A 342 -2.86 -3.85 13.93
N ALA A 343 -3.00 -5.17 14.11
CA ALA A 343 -2.04 -6.13 13.59
C ALA A 343 -2.60 -6.66 12.28
N ALA A 344 -1.90 -6.40 11.18
CA ALA A 344 -2.20 -7.03 9.90
C ALA A 344 -1.19 -8.15 9.64
N SER A 345 -1.65 -9.33 9.31
CA SER A 345 -0.79 -10.40 8.82
C SER A 345 -1.22 -10.76 7.41
N SER A 346 -0.27 -10.80 6.49
CA SER A 346 -0.53 -11.32 5.16
C SER A 346 0.18 -12.66 4.99
N CYS A 347 -0.59 -13.70 4.63
CA CYS A 347 -0.05 -14.99 4.25
C CYS A 347 -0.20 -15.13 2.74
N CYS A 348 0.90 -15.21 2.01
CA CYS A 348 0.87 -15.50 0.58
C CYS A 348 0.84 -17.00 0.37
N ALA A 349 -0.28 -17.55 -0.07
CA ALA A 349 -0.41 -18.96 -0.43
C ALA A 349 -0.08 -19.13 -1.92
N GLY A 350 1.12 -19.57 -2.22
CA GLY A 350 1.45 -20.09 -3.55
C GLY A 350 0.96 -21.52 -3.71
N SER A 351 -0.30 -21.75 -4.04
CA SER A 351 -0.81 -23.08 -4.38
C SER A 351 -1.98 -23.00 -5.35
N THR A 352 -1.89 -23.74 -6.42
CA THR A 352 -2.87 -23.87 -7.50
C THR A 352 -4.12 -24.69 -7.15
N THR A 353 -4.42 -24.92 -5.87
CA THR A 353 -5.66 -25.54 -5.42
C THR A 353 -6.16 -24.91 -4.14
N PRO A 354 -7.44 -24.50 -4.06
CA PRO A 354 -7.99 -23.91 -2.85
C PRO A 354 -8.28 -24.99 -1.80
N LYS A 355 -7.26 -25.44 -1.10
CA LYS A 355 -7.47 -26.06 0.22
C LYS A 355 -7.37 -24.92 1.22
N ARG A 356 -8.51 -24.56 1.83
CA ARG A 356 -8.53 -23.69 3.00
C ARG A 356 -7.50 -24.22 3.99
N PRO A 357 -6.41 -23.48 4.28
CA PRO A 357 -5.54 -23.87 5.38
C PRO A 357 -6.35 -23.75 6.67
N SER A 358 -6.27 -24.71 7.54
CA SER A 358 -6.83 -24.67 8.89
C SER A 358 -5.94 -23.77 9.77
N CYS A 359 -5.76 -22.54 9.41
CA CYS A 359 -5.16 -21.51 10.24
C CYS A 359 -6.25 -20.92 11.14
N ALA A 360 -6.76 -21.73 12.07
CA ALA A 360 -7.47 -21.17 13.20
C ALA A 360 -6.42 -20.82 14.27
N PRO A 361 -6.28 -19.54 14.66
CA PRO A 361 -5.44 -19.21 15.81
C PRO A 361 -6.00 -19.92 17.03
N ARG A 362 -5.17 -20.70 17.69
CA ARG A 362 -5.50 -21.22 19.02
C ARG A 362 -5.15 -20.11 19.99
N SER A 363 -6.15 -19.41 20.48
CA SER A 363 -6.13 -18.43 21.56
C SER A 363 -4.92 -17.47 21.62
N VAL A 364 -5.20 -16.20 21.47
CA VAL A 364 -4.32 -15.11 21.88
C VAL A 364 -4.48 -14.97 23.39
N ALA A 365 -3.43 -15.18 24.17
CA ALA A 365 -3.45 -14.93 25.61
C ALA A 365 -2.63 -13.67 25.88
N ALA A 366 -3.26 -12.65 26.46
CA ALA A 366 -2.53 -11.59 27.16
C ALA A 366 -1.99 -12.15 28.48
N ARG A 367 -0.70 -11.98 28.75
CA ARG A 367 -0.06 -12.28 30.04
C ARG A 367 0.80 -11.12 30.48
#